data_8aee7852c0ea4140514f45f48b63c5cb
#
_entry.id   8aee7852c0ea4140514f45f48b63c5cb
#
_cell.length_a   1.000
_cell.length_b   1.000
_cell.length_c   1.000
_cell.angle_alpha   90.00
_cell.angle_beta   90.00
_cell.angle_gamma   90.00
#
_symmetry.space_group_name_H-M   'P 1'
#
loop_
_entity.id
_entity.type
_entity.pdbx_description
1 polymer ?
#
loop_
_entity_poly.entity_id
_entity_poly.type
_entity_poly.pdbx_seq_one_letter_code
_entity_poly.pdbx_strand_id
1 'polypeptide(L)'
;MTFSIDKTDGAARAGTLITAHSTIKTHVFMPVGTVGAVKSLDAVDMMQILDAQIILGNTYHLYLRPGSKVVKELGGLHGFTKFNRSFLTDSGGFQAFSLSKISKPDEN
;
A
#
# COMPACT_ATOMS: atom_id res chain seq x y z
N MET A 1 10.35 -4.02 11.65
CA MET A 1 8.91 -3.85 11.91
C MET A 1 8.54 -4.51 13.23
N THR A 2 7.88 -3.78 14.08
CA THR A 2 7.42 -4.29 15.40
C THR A 2 5.96 -3.95 15.63
N PHE A 3 5.27 -4.83 16.36
CA PHE A 3 3.89 -4.61 16.77
C PHE A 3 3.77 -4.83 18.29
N SER A 4 3.10 -3.92 18.97
CA SER A 4 2.81 -4.03 20.40
C SER A 4 1.34 -3.79 20.69
N ILE A 5 0.81 -4.48 21.70
CA ILE A 5 -0.55 -4.26 22.18
C ILE A 5 -0.49 -3.24 23.32
N ASP A 6 -1.17 -2.10 23.15
CA ASP A 6 -1.16 -1.01 24.12
C ASP A 6 -2.28 -1.15 25.14
N LYS A 7 -3.45 -1.64 24.71
CA LYS A 7 -4.62 -1.80 25.55
C LYS A 7 -5.54 -2.90 25.03
N THR A 8 -6.18 -3.61 25.95
CA THR A 8 -7.17 -4.66 25.63
C THR A 8 -8.48 -4.39 26.37
N ASP A 9 -9.58 -4.82 25.74
CA ASP A 9 -10.92 -4.83 26.35
C ASP A 9 -11.66 -6.06 25.80
N GLY A 10 -11.73 -7.13 26.61
CA GLY A 10 -12.19 -8.43 26.16
C GLY A 10 -11.31 -8.95 25.02
N ALA A 11 -11.90 -9.25 23.86
CA ALA A 11 -11.18 -9.65 22.65
C ALA A 11 -10.68 -8.44 21.82
N ALA A 12 -11.13 -7.24 22.14
CA ALA A 12 -10.70 -6.02 21.44
C ALA A 12 -9.32 -5.59 21.92
N ARG A 13 -8.50 -5.07 20.99
CA ARG A 13 -7.13 -4.60 21.28
C ARG A 13 -6.83 -3.35 20.48
N ALA A 14 -6.15 -2.42 21.14
CA ALA A 14 -5.49 -1.31 20.48
C ALA A 14 -3.98 -1.56 20.50
N GLY A 15 -3.32 -1.29 19.39
CA GLY A 15 -1.90 -1.56 19.27
C GLY A 15 -1.14 -0.47 18.51
N THR A 16 0.16 -0.64 18.48
CA THR A 16 1.08 0.23 17.75
C THR A 16 1.94 -0.63 16.82
N LEU A 17 1.89 -0.30 15.53
CA LEU A 17 2.75 -0.91 14.51
C LEU A 17 3.83 0.10 14.12
N ILE A 18 5.09 -0.28 14.29
CA ILE A 18 6.23 0.54 13.89
C ILE A 18 6.86 -0.07 12.64
N THR A 19 6.92 0.71 11.58
CA THR A 19 7.61 0.36 10.34
C THR A 19 8.83 1.24 10.15
N ALA A 20 9.58 1.03 9.06
CA ALA A 20 10.71 1.89 8.71
C ALA A 20 10.29 3.34 8.39
N HIS A 21 9.03 3.56 8.03
CA HIS A 21 8.57 4.86 7.53
C HIS A 21 7.58 5.58 8.45
N SER A 22 6.90 4.87 9.32
CA SER A 22 5.92 5.51 10.23
C SER A 22 5.55 4.64 11.41
N THR A 23 4.95 5.29 12.40
CA THR A 23 4.30 4.65 13.54
C THR A 23 2.78 4.70 13.33
N ILE A 24 2.12 3.56 13.40
CA ILE A 24 0.71 3.41 13.08
C ILE A 24 -0.03 2.96 14.32
N LYS A 25 -1.02 3.74 14.74
CA LYS A 25 -1.95 3.35 15.81
C LYS A 25 -3.09 2.52 15.22
N THR A 26 -3.30 1.31 15.72
CA THR A 26 -4.40 0.46 15.29
C THR A 26 -5.60 0.64 16.22
N HIS A 27 -6.82 0.59 15.76
CA HIS A 27 -7.23 0.29 14.37
C HIS A 27 -7.04 1.49 13.47
N VAL A 28 -6.73 1.23 12.20
CA VAL A 28 -6.51 2.28 11.24
C VAL A 28 -7.16 1.90 9.90
N PHE A 29 -7.80 2.88 9.27
CA PHE A 29 -8.29 2.73 7.90
C PHE A 29 -7.14 2.90 6.92
N MET A 30 -7.03 1.99 5.97
CA MET A 30 -6.05 2.05 4.89
C MET A 30 -6.73 2.47 3.59
N PRO A 31 -6.56 3.71 3.13
CA PRO A 31 -7.02 4.09 1.80
C PRO A 31 -6.36 3.24 0.72
N VAL A 32 -7.11 2.89 -0.32
CA VAL A 32 -6.60 2.07 -1.42
C VAL A 32 -5.97 2.97 -2.48
N GLY A 33 -4.66 2.83 -2.65
CA GLY A 33 -3.88 3.48 -3.69
C GLY A 33 -3.40 2.48 -4.73
N THR A 34 -4.28 2.01 -5.61
CA THR A 34 -4.05 0.87 -6.51
C THR A 34 -2.77 0.99 -7.34
N VAL A 35 -2.48 2.17 -7.88
CA VAL A 35 -1.27 2.45 -8.68
C VAL A 35 -0.35 3.47 -7.99
N GLY A 36 -0.31 3.44 -6.67
CA GLY A 36 0.47 4.38 -5.86
C GLY A 36 -0.23 5.71 -5.60
N ALA A 37 -1.50 5.83 -5.99
CA ALA A 37 -2.33 7.00 -5.74
C ALA A 37 -3.74 6.59 -5.37
N VAL A 38 -4.32 7.28 -4.39
CA VAL A 38 -5.74 7.16 -4.07
C VAL A 38 -6.53 8.01 -5.08
N LYS A 39 -7.60 7.45 -5.63
CA LYS A 39 -8.40 8.13 -6.65
C LYS A 39 -8.84 9.52 -6.17
N SER A 40 -8.59 10.52 -7.00
CA SER A 40 -8.89 11.94 -6.77
C SER A 40 -8.09 12.62 -5.65
N LEU A 41 -7.09 11.97 -5.07
CA LEU A 41 -6.25 12.50 -4.00
C LEU A 41 -4.78 12.30 -4.33
N ASP A 42 -3.95 13.30 -4.04
CA ASP A 42 -2.50 13.19 -4.18
C ASP A 42 -1.83 12.85 -2.82
N ALA A 43 -0.50 12.72 -2.83
CA ALA A 43 0.24 12.39 -1.62
C ALA A 43 0.14 13.48 -0.54
N VAL A 44 0.06 14.74 -0.95
CA VAL A 44 -0.09 15.88 -0.02
C VAL A 44 -1.46 15.81 0.66
N ASP A 45 -2.53 15.53 -0.08
CA ASP A 45 -3.88 15.36 0.47
C ASP A 45 -3.91 14.20 1.47
N MET A 46 -3.26 13.09 1.15
CA MET A 46 -3.20 11.91 2.02
C MET A 46 -2.48 12.20 3.34
N MET A 47 -1.40 12.97 3.31
CA MET A 47 -0.60 13.26 4.50
C MET A 47 -1.14 14.43 5.30
N GLN A 48 -1.55 15.52 4.66
CA GLN A 48 -1.88 16.77 5.33
C GLN A 48 -3.37 16.91 5.66
N ILE A 49 -4.26 16.42 4.81
CA ILE A 49 -5.71 16.57 4.98
C ILE A 49 -6.30 15.35 5.66
N LEU A 50 -6.04 14.16 5.14
CA LEU A 50 -6.59 12.92 5.68
C LEU A 50 -5.74 12.32 6.80
N ASP A 51 -4.49 12.74 6.92
CA ASP A 51 -3.53 12.20 7.87
C ASP A 51 -3.43 10.66 7.82
N ALA A 52 -3.48 10.11 6.62
CA ALA A 52 -3.38 8.67 6.42
C ALA A 52 -2.01 8.16 6.89
N GLN A 53 -2.01 7.20 7.79
CA GLN A 53 -0.79 6.63 8.37
C GLN A 53 -0.22 5.51 7.49
N ILE A 54 -1.06 4.85 6.73
CA ILE A 54 -0.73 3.74 5.84
C ILE A 54 -1.70 3.72 4.67
N ILE A 55 -1.20 3.42 3.48
CA ILE A 55 -2.04 3.18 2.31
C ILE A 55 -1.74 1.81 1.71
N LEU A 56 -2.72 1.25 1.01
CA LEU A 56 -2.59 -0.04 0.35
C LEU A 56 -2.23 0.17 -1.12
N GLY A 57 -1.11 -0.42 -1.55
CA GLY A 57 -0.70 -0.48 -2.95
C GLY A 57 -0.98 -1.86 -3.53
N ASN A 58 -1.50 -1.92 -4.77
CA ASN A 58 -1.76 -3.18 -5.43
C ASN A 58 -0.54 -3.60 -6.27
N THR A 59 0.11 -4.68 -5.86
CA THR A 59 1.35 -5.16 -6.48
C THR A 59 1.16 -5.53 -7.96
N TYR A 60 0.06 -6.20 -8.30
CA TYR A 60 -0.20 -6.61 -9.68
C TYR A 60 -0.38 -5.42 -10.61
N HIS A 61 -1.19 -4.43 -10.21
CA HIS A 61 -1.40 -3.23 -11.00
C HIS A 61 -0.13 -2.38 -11.13
N LEU A 62 0.66 -2.26 -10.07
CA LEU A 62 1.96 -1.56 -10.12
C LEU A 62 2.97 -2.27 -11.02
N TYR A 63 2.96 -3.60 -11.04
CA TYR A 63 3.79 -4.40 -11.93
C TYR A 63 3.45 -4.17 -13.39
N LEU A 64 2.16 -4.08 -13.72
CA LEU A 64 1.70 -3.80 -15.08
C LEU A 64 1.97 -2.36 -15.49
N ARG A 65 1.79 -1.41 -14.58
CA ARG A 65 1.90 0.01 -14.88
C ARG A 65 2.20 0.82 -13.62
N PRO A 66 3.36 1.49 -13.52
CA PRO A 66 4.38 1.70 -14.58
C PRO A 66 5.39 0.57 -14.71
N GLY A 67 5.36 -0.46 -13.86
CA GLY A 67 6.32 -1.55 -13.81
C GLY A 67 7.39 -1.36 -12.75
N SER A 68 7.97 -2.47 -12.30
CA SER A 68 8.93 -2.49 -11.21
C SER A 68 10.22 -1.70 -11.50
N LYS A 69 10.65 -1.70 -12.75
CA LYS A 69 11.85 -0.96 -13.17
C LYS A 69 11.71 0.54 -12.98
N VAL A 70 10.58 1.10 -13.42
CA VAL A 70 10.29 2.54 -13.27
C VAL A 70 10.18 2.92 -11.79
N VAL A 71 9.46 2.12 -11.00
CA VAL A 71 9.32 2.36 -9.56
C VAL A 71 10.68 2.34 -8.87
N LYS A 72 11.54 1.38 -9.22
CA LYS A 72 12.89 1.27 -8.67
C LYS A 72 13.75 2.49 -9.03
N GLU A 73 13.72 2.91 -10.28
CA GLU A 73 14.49 4.08 -10.76
C GLU A 73 14.07 5.38 -10.10
N LEU A 74 12.79 5.50 -9.69
CA LEU A 74 12.27 6.66 -9.00
C LEU A 74 12.39 6.61 -7.47
N GLY A 75 13.12 5.63 -6.94
CA GLY A 75 13.41 5.54 -5.51
C GLY A 75 12.46 4.64 -4.73
N GLY A 76 11.85 3.65 -5.37
CA GLY A 76 10.87 2.75 -4.76
C GLY A 76 9.49 3.38 -4.67
N LEU A 77 8.56 2.73 -3.98
CA LEU A 77 7.18 3.22 -3.85
C LEU A 77 7.12 4.60 -3.21
N HIS A 78 7.91 4.84 -2.19
CA HIS A 78 7.94 6.13 -1.48
C HIS A 78 8.47 7.26 -2.36
N GLY A 79 9.54 7.01 -3.12
CA GLY A 79 10.08 7.98 -4.08
C GLY A 79 9.15 8.23 -5.26
N PHE A 80 8.52 7.17 -5.78
CA PHE A 80 7.58 7.23 -6.91
C PHE A 80 6.31 8.01 -6.57
N THR A 81 5.71 7.72 -5.40
CA THR A 81 4.42 8.31 -5.01
C THR A 81 4.53 9.62 -4.26
N LYS A 82 5.70 9.90 -3.67
CA LYS A 82 5.93 11.00 -2.73
C LYS A 82 5.15 10.87 -1.41
N PHE A 83 4.50 9.73 -1.18
CA PHE A 83 3.91 9.41 0.12
C PHE A 83 4.99 8.78 0.99
N ASN A 84 5.42 9.48 2.02
CA ASN A 84 6.58 9.11 2.84
C ASN A 84 6.26 8.24 4.05
N ARG A 85 5.00 7.86 4.22
CA ARG A 85 4.54 6.97 5.30
C ARG A 85 4.46 5.53 4.82
N SER A 86 3.84 4.66 5.57
CA SER A 86 3.84 3.23 5.31
C SER A 86 2.96 2.82 4.15
N PHE A 87 3.40 1.77 3.44
CA PHE A 87 2.60 1.06 2.45
C PHE A 87 2.35 -0.37 2.93
N LEU A 88 1.12 -0.85 2.76
CA LEU A 88 0.82 -2.27 2.70
C LEU A 88 0.70 -2.65 1.24
N THR A 89 1.52 -3.59 0.78
CA THR A 89 1.41 -4.13 -0.57
C THR A 89 0.85 -5.53 -0.50
N ASP A 90 -0.13 -5.82 -1.35
CA ASP A 90 -0.67 -7.17 -1.46
C ASP A 90 0.22 -8.06 -2.34
N SER A 91 -0.10 -9.35 -2.38
CA SER A 91 0.63 -10.31 -3.23
C SER A 91 0.25 -10.23 -4.71
N GLY A 92 -0.87 -9.61 -5.03
CA GLY A 92 -1.44 -9.61 -6.38
C GLY A 92 -1.96 -10.97 -6.85
N GLY A 93 -2.03 -11.96 -5.96
CA GLY A 93 -2.37 -13.33 -6.32
C GLY A 93 -3.76 -13.49 -6.95
N PHE A 94 -4.74 -12.80 -6.42
CA PHE A 94 -6.11 -12.83 -6.96
C PHE A 94 -6.16 -12.28 -8.39
N GLN A 95 -5.56 -11.12 -8.63
CA GLN A 95 -5.53 -10.48 -9.95
C GLN A 95 -4.73 -11.32 -10.94
N ALA A 96 -3.59 -11.85 -10.55
CA ALA A 96 -2.78 -12.72 -11.39
C ALA A 96 -3.57 -13.97 -11.81
N PHE A 97 -4.34 -14.56 -10.91
CA PHE A 97 -5.16 -15.73 -11.19
C PHE A 97 -6.40 -15.39 -12.03
N SER A 98 -7.16 -14.36 -11.66
CA SER A 98 -8.43 -14.02 -12.30
C SER A 98 -8.23 -13.42 -13.70
N LEU A 99 -7.22 -12.56 -13.87
CA LEU A 99 -6.95 -11.88 -15.14
C LEU A 99 -6.13 -12.71 -16.10
N SER A 100 -5.44 -13.76 -15.65
CA SER A 100 -4.75 -14.71 -16.52
C SER A 100 -5.70 -15.46 -17.47
N LYS A 101 -6.97 -15.57 -17.10
CA LYS A 101 -7.99 -16.14 -17.97
C LYS A 101 -8.44 -15.19 -19.08
N ILE A 102 -8.21 -13.90 -18.93
CA ILE A 102 -8.63 -12.86 -19.87
C ILE A 102 -7.47 -12.49 -20.78
N SER A 103 -6.27 -12.40 -20.24
CA SER A 103 -5.05 -12.19 -20.99
C SER A 103 -4.30 -13.52 -21.11
N LYS A 104 -4.65 -14.34 -22.09
CA LYS A 104 -3.73 -15.40 -22.48
C LYS A 104 -2.46 -14.72 -22.97
N PRO A 105 -1.28 -14.95 -22.36
CA PRO A 105 -0.06 -14.53 -22.98
C PRO A 105 -0.01 -15.21 -24.35
N ASP A 106 0.29 -14.43 -25.39
CA ASP A 106 0.59 -14.99 -26.69
C ASP A 106 1.74 -15.98 -26.48
N GLU A 107 1.48 -17.25 -26.74
CA GLU A 107 2.48 -18.30 -26.76
C GLU A 107 3.32 -18.15 -28.05
N ASN A 108 4.22 -17.16 -28.03
CA ASN A 108 5.23 -17.06 -29.09
C ASN A 108 6.57 -16.71 -28.44
#